data_29d932863d56f240bfaac5d227719945
#
_entry.id   29d932863d56f240bfaac5d227719945
#
_cell.length_a   1.000
_cell.length_b   1.000
_cell.length_c   1.000
_cell.angle_alpha   90.00
_cell.angle_beta   90.00
_cell.angle_gamma   90.00
#
_symmetry.space_group_name_H-M   'P 1'
#
loop_
_entity.id
_entity.type
_entity.pdbx_description
1 polymer ?
#
loop_
_entity_poly.entity_id
_entity_poly.type
_entity_poly.pdbx_seq_one_letter_code
_entity_poly.pdbx_strand_id
1 'polypeptide(L)'
;MKRDFLLVMSMKKMIFAFLLLLVPAFSHADGFQLYADPAMQDGVALLAPQPVNGVGVKIDTLRFDDNNKHPVWRLCSWDYATKLSGKNPIQTDYGITYADDSFLFARDEKGNFTMRVDASKVYETHRTSSSQPWINFLVETDFGSLPVGKANTVTFSYSLRIVRCLNRMGSSYDTSIHAAQCLGYLYVRNTNSASSDYGKALWLGMGCFDNRGSGGLLANASTHWDLGTSTYIHQLAGEDVFGKINFNDHKWHKAKVDVKAAINDAIKSLHKNGFLTDSTVDDFSIQGMNFGWELPGTFDVTSQFRDFSLVADVDIRDRKDLGN
;
A
#
# COMPACT_ATOMS: atom_id res chain seq x y z
N MET A 1 -38.30 -78.23 -38.64
CA MET A 1 -36.96 -78.71 -38.98
C MET A 1 -35.98 -77.60 -38.81
N LYS A 2 -35.11 -77.70 -37.88
CA LYS A 2 -34.09 -76.76 -37.41
C LYS A 2 -32.92 -76.68 -38.41
N ARG A 3 -32.39 -75.49 -38.61
CA ARG A 3 -30.97 -75.33 -39.01
C ARG A 3 -30.41 -74.12 -38.28
N ASP A 4 -29.42 -74.42 -37.47
CA ASP A 4 -28.57 -73.48 -36.74
C ASP A 4 -27.62 -72.79 -37.75
N PHE A 5 -27.41 -71.45 -37.54
CA PHE A 5 -26.34 -70.71 -38.16
C PHE A 5 -25.50 -70.06 -37.05
N LEU A 6 -24.33 -70.64 -36.83
CA LEU A 6 -23.27 -70.08 -36.01
C LEU A 6 -22.67 -68.85 -36.74
N LEU A 7 -22.72 -67.72 -36.10
CA LEU A 7 -22.00 -66.52 -36.58
C LEU A 7 -20.79 -66.32 -35.67
N VAL A 8 -19.61 -66.57 -36.23
CA VAL A 8 -18.31 -66.32 -35.58
C VAL A 8 -18.04 -64.82 -35.70
N MET A 9 -18.10 -64.07 -34.58
CA MET A 9 -17.62 -62.71 -34.54
C MET A 9 -16.14 -62.67 -34.15
N SER A 10 -15.33 -62.24 -35.15
CA SER A 10 -13.91 -61.94 -34.99
C SER A 10 -13.73 -60.70 -34.09
N MET A 11 -13.15 -60.89 -32.91
CA MET A 11 -12.72 -59.80 -32.02
C MET A 11 -11.44 -59.16 -32.57
N LYS A 12 -11.58 -57.99 -33.23
CA LYS A 12 -10.44 -57.11 -33.49
C LYS A 12 -10.10 -56.38 -32.19
N LYS A 13 -8.93 -56.68 -31.61
CA LYS A 13 -8.35 -55.95 -30.50
C LYS A 13 -7.98 -54.52 -30.96
N MET A 14 -8.76 -53.53 -30.56
CA MET A 14 -8.40 -52.14 -30.66
C MET A 14 -7.51 -51.78 -29.49
N ILE A 15 -6.20 -51.63 -29.72
CA ILE A 15 -5.26 -51.07 -28.76
C ILE A 15 -5.46 -49.59 -28.78
N PHE A 16 -6.13 -49.03 -27.76
CA PHE A 16 -6.12 -47.57 -27.50
C PHE A 16 -4.79 -47.25 -26.80
N ALA A 17 -3.85 -46.66 -27.58
CA ALA A 17 -2.69 -46.00 -26.98
C ALA A 17 -3.14 -44.70 -26.32
N PHE A 18 -3.22 -44.72 -24.98
CA PHE A 18 -3.36 -43.51 -24.20
C PHE A 18 -2.03 -42.73 -24.27
N LEU A 19 -1.98 -41.76 -25.15
CA LEU A 19 -0.89 -40.76 -25.16
C LEU A 19 -1.11 -39.88 -23.94
N LEU A 20 -0.42 -40.19 -22.82
CA LEU A 20 -0.33 -39.26 -21.67
C LEU A 20 0.45 -38.04 -22.16
N LEU A 21 -0.24 -36.98 -22.54
CA LEU A 21 0.32 -35.65 -22.62
C LEU A 21 0.71 -35.26 -21.19
N LEU A 22 1.99 -35.42 -20.87
CA LEU A 22 2.62 -34.73 -19.75
C LEU A 22 2.57 -33.24 -20.07
N VAL A 23 1.47 -32.59 -19.73
CA VAL A 23 1.44 -31.13 -19.57
C VAL A 23 2.37 -30.87 -18.38
N PRO A 24 3.49 -30.15 -18.56
CA PRO A 24 4.26 -29.74 -17.42
C PRO A 24 3.30 -28.89 -16.56
N ALA A 25 2.94 -29.41 -15.40
CA ALA A 25 2.32 -28.60 -14.37
C ALA A 25 3.36 -27.54 -14.02
N PHE A 26 3.27 -26.38 -14.68
CA PHE A 26 3.85 -25.17 -14.12
C PHE A 26 3.12 -25.00 -12.78
N SER A 27 3.74 -25.46 -11.71
CA SER A 27 3.36 -25.04 -10.39
C SER A 27 3.55 -23.52 -10.39
N HIS A 28 2.45 -22.80 -10.55
CA HIS A 28 2.44 -21.41 -10.15
C HIS A 28 2.85 -21.45 -8.68
N ALA A 29 4.04 -20.97 -8.38
CA ALA A 29 4.43 -20.73 -7.02
C ALA A 29 3.37 -19.77 -6.49
N ASP A 30 2.46 -20.26 -5.63
CA ASP A 30 1.48 -19.40 -4.97
C ASP A 30 2.30 -18.40 -4.15
N GLY A 31 2.32 -17.12 -4.62
CA GLY A 31 3.09 -16.09 -3.98
C GLY A 31 2.65 -15.93 -2.52
N PHE A 32 3.59 -15.64 -1.64
CA PHE A 32 3.32 -15.40 -0.22
C PHE A 32 2.79 -13.97 -0.04
N GLN A 33 1.53 -13.83 0.43
CA GLN A 33 0.93 -12.53 0.75
C GLN A 33 1.47 -12.02 2.09
N LEU A 34 2.04 -10.81 2.12
CA LEU A 34 2.60 -10.22 3.33
C LEU A 34 1.55 -9.56 4.24
N TYR A 35 0.45 -9.09 3.68
CA TYR A 35 -0.64 -8.54 4.50
C TYR A 35 -1.35 -9.66 5.25
N ALA A 36 -1.36 -9.59 6.57
CA ALA A 36 -2.12 -10.51 7.42
C ALA A 36 -3.64 -10.28 7.28
N ASP A 37 -4.06 -9.04 7.05
CA ASP A 37 -5.46 -8.64 6.86
C ASP A 37 -5.55 -7.57 5.75
N PRO A 38 -5.45 -7.94 4.46
CA PRO A 38 -5.43 -6.98 3.34
C PRO A 38 -6.75 -6.20 3.18
N ALA A 39 -7.84 -6.70 3.75
CA ALA A 39 -9.16 -6.09 3.71
C ALA A 39 -9.53 -5.35 4.99
N MET A 40 -8.60 -5.18 5.96
CA MET A 40 -8.83 -4.56 7.27
C MET A 40 -10.12 -5.06 7.94
N GLN A 41 -10.37 -6.37 7.84
CA GLN A 41 -11.57 -6.99 8.42
C GLN A 41 -11.59 -6.93 9.95
N ASP A 42 -10.41 -6.95 10.55
CA ASP A 42 -10.25 -6.88 12.00
C ASP A 42 -10.33 -5.44 12.54
N GLY A 43 -10.68 -4.48 11.66
CA GLY A 43 -10.73 -3.05 11.97
C GLY A 43 -9.37 -2.37 11.93
N VAL A 44 -9.30 -1.17 12.50
CA VAL A 44 -8.07 -0.39 12.60
C VAL A 44 -7.89 0.16 14.02
N ALA A 45 -6.67 0.10 14.55
CA ALA A 45 -6.32 0.73 15.80
C ALA A 45 -6.13 2.24 15.59
N LEU A 46 -6.95 3.07 16.18
CA LEU A 46 -6.80 4.52 16.13
C LEU A 46 -5.66 4.95 17.07
N LEU A 47 -4.71 5.72 16.55
CA LEU A 47 -3.57 6.22 17.32
C LEU A 47 -3.77 7.65 17.80
N ALA A 48 -3.14 7.98 18.93
CA ALA A 48 -2.96 9.36 19.37
C ALA A 48 -2.11 10.15 18.35
N PRO A 49 -2.30 11.48 18.23
CA PRO A 49 -1.59 12.30 17.24
C PRO A 49 -0.09 12.48 17.55
N GLN A 50 0.34 12.13 18.75
CA GLN A 50 1.73 12.20 19.16
C GLN A 50 2.20 10.84 19.68
N PRO A 51 3.29 10.30 19.14
CA PRO A 51 3.89 9.09 19.67
C PRO A 51 4.55 9.36 21.02
N VAL A 52 4.60 8.35 21.88
CA VAL A 52 5.35 8.39 23.14
C VAL A 52 6.64 7.58 22.97
N ASN A 53 7.78 8.20 23.14
CA ASN A 53 9.09 7.59 22.90
C ASN A 53 9.23 6.95 21.50
N GLY A 54 8.66 7.60 20.48
CA GLY A 54 8.67 7.11 19.11
C GLY A 54 7.68 5.96 18.81
N VAL A 55 6.85 5.58 19.78
CA VAL A 55 5.87 4.49 19.62
C VAL A 55 4.46 5.09 19.57
N GLY A 56 3.71 4.73 18.53
CA GLY A 56 2.31 5.12 18.41
C GLY A 56 1.45 4.57 19.56
N VAL A 57 0.67 5.44 20.21
CA VAL A 57 -0.19 5.08 21.33
C VAL A 57 -1.60 4.83 20.83
N LYS A 58 -2.09 3.60 20.97
CA LYS A 58 -3.48 3.25 20.65
C LYS A 58 -4.42 3.92 21.66
N ILE A 59 -5.42 4.64 21.14
CA ILE A 59 -6.48 5.31 21.93
C ILE A 59 -7.86 4.67 21.73
N ASP A 60 -8.08 3.96 20.58
CA ASP A 60 -9.36 3.31 20.28
C ASP A 60 -9.18 2.18 19.24
N THR A 61 -10.29 1.55 18.86
CA THR A 61 -10.38 0.63 17.72
C THR A 61 -11.63 0.94 16.91
N LEU A 62 -11.46 1.28 15.64
CA LEU A 62 -12.58 1.45 14.72
C LEU A 62 -12.90 0.10 14.07
N ARG A 63 -14.14 -0.40 14.26
CA ARG A 63 -14.57 -1.72 13.80
C ARG A 63 -15.63 -1.59 12.72
N PHE A 64 -15.53 -2.44 11.71
CA PHE A 64 -16.46 -2.46 10.57
C PHE A 64 -17.36 -3.71 10.55
N ASP A 65 -17.23 -4.56 11.56
CA ASP A 65 -18.05 -5.74 11.82
C ASP A 65 -18.01 -6.09 13.32
N ASP A 66 -18.71 -7.14 13.72
CA ASP A 66 -18.83 -7.59 15.11
C ASP A 66 -17.65 -8.48 15.57
N ASN A 67 -16.60 -8.62 14.76
CA ASN A 67 -15.46 -9.42 15.18
C ASN A 67 -14.62 -8.68 16.24
N ASN A 68 -14.08 -9.45 17.21
CA ASN A 68 -13.30 -8.93 18.32
C ASN A 68 -11.79 -9.18 18.17
N LYS A 69 -11.31 -9.50 16.96
CA LYS A 69 -9.89 -9.69 16.73
C LYS A 69 -9.09 -8.40 16.92
N HIS A 70 -7.81 -8.56 17.18
CA HIS A 70 -6.92 -7.40 17.27
C HIS A 70 -6.55 -6.91 15.88
N PRO A 71 -6.80 -5.64 15.55
CA PRO A 71 -6.41 -5.09 14.26
C PRO A 71 -4.88 -5.06 14.12
N VAL A 72 -4.40 -5.44 12.95
CA VAL A 72 -3.00 -5.29 12.55
C VAL A 72 -2.74 -3.96 11.87
N TRP A 73 -3.79 -3.29 11.45
CA TRP A 73 -3.73 -1.95 10.88
C TRP A 73 -3.92 -0.87 11.94
N ARG A 74 -3.26 0.25 11.73
CA ARG A 74 -3.39 1.46 12.53
C ARG A 74 -3.88 2.60 11.65
N LEU A 75 -4.68 3.49 12.22
CA LEU A 75 -5.08 4.77 11.62
C LEU A 75 -4.49 5.88 12.46
N CYS A 76 -3.74 6.76 11.85
CA CYS A 76 -3.07 7.87 12.51
C CYS A 76 -3.32 9.20 11.79
N SER A 77 -3.28 10.26 12.55
CA SER A 77 -3.20 11.65 12.08
C SER A 77 -2.15 12.34 12.95
N TRP A 78 -0.92 12.35 12.43
CA TRP A 78 0.21 12.92 13.17
C TRP A 78 0.07 14.44 13.24
N ASP A 79 0.40 15.02 14.38
CA ASP A 79 0.31 16.44 14.74
C ASP A 79 -1.11 17.02 14.87
N TYR A 80 -2.13 16.39 14.28
CA TYR A 80 -3.51 16.88 14.30
C TYR A 80 -4.47 15.81 14.83
N ALA A 81 -5.09 16.06 15.99
CA ALA A 81 -5.99 15.11 16.60
C ALA A 81 -7.30 14.96 15.79
N THR A 82 -7.69 13.72 15.54
CA THR A 82 -9.06 13.40 15.12
C THR A 82 -9.97 13.27 16.33
N LYS A 83 -11.27 13.49 16.15
CA LYS A 83 -12.30 13.22 17.16
C LYS A 83 -13.08 11.94 16.83
N LEU A 84 -12.39 10.93 16.28
CA LEU A 84 -13.00 9.65 15.91
C LEU A 84 -13.11 8.69 17.11
N SER A 85 -12.25 8.84 18.12
CA SER A 85 -12.30 8.02 19.34
C SER A 85 -13.61 8.20 20.09
N GLY A 86 -14.19 7.10 20.58
CA GLY A 86 -15.48 7.07 21.28
C GLY A 86 -16.70 7.34 20.39
N LYS A 87 -16.52 7.48 19.08
CA LYS A 87 -17.66 7.61 18.14
C LYS A 87 -18.28 6.26 17.87
N ASN A 88 -19.61 6.22 17.90
CA ASN A 88 -20.35 5.11 17.31
C ASN A 88 -20.31 5.25 15.76
N PRO A 89 -20.10 4.17 15.03
CA PRO A 89 -20.19 4.23 13.59
C PRO A 89 -21.61 4.52 13.12
N ILE A 90 -21.74 5.16 11.98
CA ILE A 90 -22.99 5.41 11.30
C ILE A 90 -22.97 4.76 9.90
N GLN A 91 -24.15 4.42 9.38
CA GLN A 91 -24.27 3.95 8.01
C GLN A 91 -24.38 5.15 7.07
N THR A 92 -23.50 5.19 6.05
CA THR A 92 -23.53 6.21 4.98
C THR A 92 -23.40 5.56 3.61
N ASP A 93 -23.35 6.34 2.53
CA ASP A 93 -23.05 5.87 1.18
C ASP A 93 -21.64 5.24 1.04
N TYR A 94 -20.77 5.50 2.00
CA TYR A 94 -19.44 4.88 2.11
C TYR A 94 -19.40 3.62 2.97
N GLY A 95 -20.56 3.15 3.44
CA GLY A 95 -20.69 1.99 4.34
C GLY A 95 -20.60 2.40 5.81
N ILE A 96 -20.06 1.50 6.63
CA ILE A 96 -19.84 1.75 8.07
C ILE A 96 -18.79 2.83 8.22
N THR A 97 -19.18 3.96 8.82
CA THR A 97 -18.44 5.21 8.79
C THR A 97 -18.18 5.76 10.18
N TYR A 98 -16.93 6.06 10.47
CA TYR A 98 -16.49 6.88 11.59
C TYR A 98 -16.15 8.27 11.07
N ALA A 99 -16.76 9.30 11.63
CA ALA A 99 -16.55 10.67 11.17
C ALA A 99 -16.62 11.69 12.32
N ASP A 100 -15.85 12.75 12.15
CA ASP A 100 -16.02 14.03 12.81
C ASP A 100 -16.21 15.15 11.77
N ASP A 101 -16.09 16.41 12.16
CA ASP A 101 -16.27 17.55 11.24
C ASP A 101 -15.21 17.60 10.15
N SER A 102 -14.03 17.03 10.40
CA SER A 102 -12.83 17.17 9.58
C SER A 102 -12.40 15.87 8.93
N PHE A 103 -12.52 14.74 9.63
CA PHE A 103 -12.00 13.45 9.23
C PHE A 103 -13.12 12.43 9.07
N LEU A 104 -12.96 11.56 8.07
CA LEU A 104 -13.83 10.41 7.88
C LEU A 104 -13.00 9.20 7.45
N PHE A 105 -13.26 8.07 8.12
CA PHE A 105 -12.77 6.77 7.72
C PHE A 105 -13.93 5.78 7.65
N ALA A 106 -14.10 5.11 6.51
CA ALA A 106 -15.23 4.24 6.27
C ALA A 106 -14.84 2.98 5.50
N ARG A 107 -15.65 1.93 5.64
CA ARG A 107 -15.55 0.69 4.86
C ARG A 107 -16.94 0.27 4.38
N ASP A 108 -17.07 0.02 3.07
CA ASP A 108 -18.30 -0.51 2.49
C ASP A 108 -18.33 -2.05 2.50
N GLU A 109 -19.48 -2.62 2.15
CA GLU A 109 -19.70 -4.08 2.08
C GLU A 109 -18.83 -4.79 1.03
N LYS A 110 -18.32 -4.04 0.04
CA LYS A 110 -17.42 -4.57 -0.99
C LYS A 110 -15.95 -4.53 -0.57
N GLY A 111 -15.67 -4.02 0.65
CA GLY A 111 -14.31 -3.84 1.16
C GLY A 111 -13.59 -2.63 0.58
N ASN A 112 -14.31 -1.65 0.00
CA ASN A 112 -13.71 -0.38 -0.35
C ASN A 112 -13.58 0.47 0.92
N PHE A 113 -12.41 1.08 1.10
CA PHE A 113 -12.16 2.05 2.15
C PHE A 113 -12.32 3.47 1.61
N THR A 114 -12.82 4.35 2.43
CA THR A 114 -12.91 5.78 2.12
C THR A 114 -12.17 6.57 3.19
N MET A 115 -11.28 7.44 2.78
CA MET A 115 -10.61 8.45 3.60
C MET A 115 -10.99 9.84 3.12
N ARG A 116 -11.48 10.68 4.05
CA ARG A 116 -11.76 12.09 3.77
C ARG A 116 -11.09 12.96 4.81
N VAL A 117 -10.57 14.09 4.36
CA VAL A 117 -10.09 15.18 5.21
C VAL A 117 -10.61 16.50 4.67
N ASP A 118 -11.31 17.27 5.50
CA ASP A 118 -11.60 18.68 5.24
C ASP A 118 -10.65 19.55 6.08
N ALA A 119 -9.50 19.88 5.50
CA ALA A 119 -8.46 20.62 6.18
C ALA A 119 -8.90 22.06 6.55
N SER A 120 -9.97 22.60 5.94
CA SER A 120 -10.53 23.90 6.30
C SER A 120 -11.20 23.92 7.68
N LYS A 121 -11.44 22.74 8.26
CA LYS A 121 -11.98 22.56 9.61
C LYS A 121 -10.90 22.33 10.66
N VAL A 122 -9.65 22.15 10.22
CA VAL A 122 -8.49 21.86 11.07
C VAL A 122 -7.56 23.07 11.14
N TYR A 123 -7.22 23.66 9.98
CA TYR A 123 -6.34 24.82 9.95
C TYR A 123 -7.10 26.10 10.26
N GLU A 124 -6.61 26.85 11.24
CA GLU A 124 -7.13 28.21 11.55
C GLU A 124 -6.78 29.20 10.45
N THR A 125 -5.59 29.06 9.86
CA THR A 125 -5.08 29.87 8.75
C THR A 125 -4.42 28.99 7.70
N HIS A 126 -4.32 29.49 6.45
CA HIS A 126 -3.57 28.78 5.42
C HIS A 126 -2.09 28.73 5.78
N ARG A 127 -1.45 27.62 5.45
CA ARG A 127 0.00 27.45 5.58
C ARG A 127 0.74 28.52 4.78
N THR A 128 1.77 29.12 5.36
CA THR A 128 2.56 30.22 4.75
C THR A 128 4.04 29.89 4.62
N SER A 129 4.48 28.76 5.16
CA SER A 129 5.89 28.31 5.15
C SER A 129 5.99 26.80 5.04
N SER A 130 7.03 26.32 4.37
CA SER A 130 7.36 24.87 4.27
C SER A 130 7.72 24.24 5.62
N SER A 131 8.09 25.03 6.61
CA SER A 131 8.44 24.53 7.97
C SER A 131 7.24 24.29 8.89
N GLN A 132 6.04 24.76 8.51
CA GLN A 132 4.84 24.50 9.31
C GLN A 132 4.39 23.05 9.16
N PRO A 133 3.91 22.41 10.25
CA PRO A 133 3.37 21.05 10.19
C PRO A 133 2.18 20.98 9.23
N TRP A 134 1.86 19.75 8.81
CA TRP A 134 0.70 19.49 7.95
C TRP A 134 -0.04 18.24 8.39
N ILE A 135 -1.29 18.14 7.99
CA ILE A 135 -2.15 16.99 8.28
C ILE A 135 -1.60 15.77 7.55
N ASN A 136 -1.38 14.70 8.30
CA ASN A 136 -1.14 13.35 7.83
C ASN A 136 -2.29 12.48 8.30
N PHE A 137 -3.09 11.92 7.38
CA PHE A 137 -4.16 10.99 7.72
C PHE A 137 -3.90 9.68 6.99
N LEU A 138 -3.34 8.71 7.73
CA LEU A 138 -2.68 7.53 7.16
C LEU A 138 -3.19 6.24 7.81
N VAL A 139 -3.31 5.18 7.02
CA VAL A 139 -3.32 3.80 7.52
C VAL A 139 -1.91 3.24 7.49
N GLU A 140 -1.53 2.47 8.50
CA GLU A 140 -0.20 1.88 8.67
C GLU A 140 -0.31 0.41 9.06
N THR A 141 0.65 -0.40 8.60
CA THR A 141 0.80 -1.79 9.08
C THR A 141 2.27 -2.22 9.01
N ASP A 142 2.64 -3.14 9.88
CA ASP A 142 3.96 -3.77 9.86
C ASP A 142 3.87 -5.13 9.17
N PHE A 143 4.95 -5.51 8.48
CA PHE A 143 5.09 -6.81 7.84
C PHE A 143 6.16 -7.57 8.57
N GLY A 144 6.24 -8.14 9.52
CA GLY A 144 7.43 -8.87 9.99
C GLY A 144 8.71 -8.39 9.30
N SER A 145 9.54 -9.28 8.81
CA SER A 145 10.75 -8.90 8.08
C SER A 145 10.91 -9.82 6.86
N LEU A 146 10.36 -9.41 5.72
CA LEU A 146 10.58 -10.14 4.46
C LEU A 146 11.94 -9.78 3.88
N PRO A 147 12.93 -10.68 3.83
CA PRO A 147 14.19 -10.45 3.13
C PRO A 147 13.94 -10.43 1.62
N VAL A 148 14.16 -9.28 0.98
CA VAL A 148 13.90 -9.08 -0.45
C VAL A 148 14.79 -10.00 -1.30
N GLY A 149 16.01 -10.28 -0.85
CA GLY A 149 16.96 -11.17 -1.54
C GLY A 149 16.45 -12.61 -1.71
N LYS A 150 15.63 -13.10 -0.79
CA LYS A 150 15.05 -14.45 -0.85
C LYS A 150 13.86 -14.57 -1.81
N ALA A 151 13.31 -13.46 -2.27
CA ALA A 151 12.21 -13.46 -3.22
C ALA A 151 12.72 -13.33 -4.66
N ASN A 152 12.15 -14.10 -5.59
CA ASN A 152 12.36 -13.91 -7.03
C ASN A 152 11.78 -12.57 -7.48
N THR A 153 10.54 -12.31 -7.09
CA THR A 153 9.85 -11.03 -7.29
C THR A 153 9.08 -10.63 -6.04
N VAL A 154 8.89 -9.34 -5.86
CA VAL A 154 7.96 -8.79 -4.85
C VAL A 154 7.05 -7.79 -5.56
N THR A 155 5.77 -8.11 -5.64
CA THR A 155 4.78 -7.27 -6.32
C THR A 155 3.87 -6.60 -5.32
N PHE A 156 3.82 -5.28 -5.34
CA PHE A 156 2.83 -4.47 -4.63
C PHE A 156 1.73 -4.01 -5.59
N SER A 157 0.48 -4.16 -5.19
CA SER A 157 -0.65 -3.65 -5.96
C SER A 157 -1.81 -3.24 -5.07
N TYR A 158 -2.59 -2.26 -5.55
CA TYR A 158 -3.83 -1.78 -4.93
C TYR A 158 -4.64 -1.04 -5.99
N SER A 159 -5.88 -0.68 -5.66
CA SER A 159 -6.72 0.17 -6.49
C SER A 159 -7.02 1.48 -5.75
N LEU A 160 -6.89 2.61 -6.44
CA LEU A 160 -7.13 3.96 -5.91
C LEU A 160 -8.14 4.71 -6.79
N ARG A 161 -9.00 5.47 -6.14
CA ARG A 161 -9.90 6.42 -6.77
C ARG A 161 -9.85 7.74 -6.01
N ILE A 162 -9.60 8.84 -6.69
CA ILE A 162 -9.74 10.18 -6.11
C ILE A 162 -11.18 10.65 -6.38
N VAL A 163 -11.97 10.73 -5.32
CA VAL A 163 -13.38 11.15 -5.40
C VAL A 163 -13.48 12.67 -5.41
N ARG A 164 -12.60 13.35 -4.67
CA ARG A 164 -12.63 14.78 -4.47
C ARG A 164 -11.24 15.31 -4.13
N CYS A 165 -10.88 16.45 -4.71
CA CYS A 165 -9.75 17.27 -4.29
C CYS A 165 -10.07 18.73 -4.56
N LEU A 166 -10.47 19.49 -3.54
CA LEU A 166 -10.81 20.90 -3.65
C LEU A 166 -9.80 21.76 -2.90
N ASN A 167 -9.20 22.68 -3.60
CA ASN A 167 -8.41 23.77 -3.02
C ASN A 167 -9.33 24.80 -2.37
N ARG A 168 -9.12 25.09 -1.08
CA ARG A 168 -9.89 26.07 -0.28
C ARG A 168 -9.14 27.38 -0.05
N MET A 169 -7.96 27.57 -0.64
CA MET A 169 -7.08 28.72 -0.39
C MET A 169 -7.31 29.89 -1.35
N GLY A 170 -8.03 29.68 -2.46
CA GLY A 170 -8.27 30.74 -3.46
C GLY A 170 -6.96 31.33 -3.98
N SER A 171 -6.81 32.65 -3.87
CA SER A 171 -5.61 33.37 -4.30
C SER A 171 -4.37 33.17 -3.41
N SER A 172 -4.53 32.58 -2.24
CA SER A 172 -3.41 32.24 -1.33
C SER A 172 -2.74 30.92 -1.70
N TYR A 173 -3.22 30.20 -2.73
CA TYR A 173 -2.63 28.95 -3.15
C TYR A 173 -1.27 29.17 -3.82
N ASP A 174 -0.24 28.50 -3.28
CA ASP A 174 1.13 28.50 -3.76
C ASP A 174 1.64 27.06 -3.88
N THR A 175 1.93 26.60 -5.10
CA THR A 175 2.37 25.24 -5.37
C THR A 175 3.73 24.87 -4.78
N SER A 176 4.52 25.87 -4.37
CA SER A 176 5.83 25.64 -3.73
C SER A 176 5.71 25.17 -2.28
N ILE A 177 4.59 25.48 -1.61
CA ILE A 177 4.35 25.15 -0.19
C ILE A 177 3.03 24.41 0.06
N HIS A 178 2.15 24.36 -0.95
CA HIS A 178 0.83 23.72 -0.83
C HIS A 178 0.68 22.54 -1.77
N ALA A 179 0.24 21.42 -1.22
CA ALA A 179 -0.11 20.23 -1.97
C ALA A 179 -1.25 19.46 -1.29
N ALA A 180 -1.98 18.69 -2.08
CA ALA A 180 -2.80 17.58 -1.62
C ALA A 180 -2.22 16.31 -2.23
N GLN A 181 -1.65 15.46 -1.38
CA GLN A 181 -0.97 14.24 -1.80
C GLN A 181 -1.64 13.03 -1.14
N CYS A 182 -2.05 12.06 -1.95
CA CYS A 182 -2.36 10.72 -1.47
C CYS A 182 -1.13 9.86 -1.79
N LEU A 183 -0.45 9.40 -0.76
CA LEU A 183 0.86 8.75 -0.87
C LEU A 183 0.81 7.37 -0.24
N GLY A 184 1.71 6.50 -0.69
CA GLY A 184 1.98 5.22 -0.06
C GLY A 184 3.49 5.03 0.02
N TYR A 185 3.97 4.57 1.17
CA TYR A 185 5.38 4.31 1.39
C TYR A 185 5.59 2.90 1.94
N LEU A 186 6.58 2.19 1.40
CA LEU A 186 7.11 0.98 2.02
C LEU A 186 8.37 1.34 2.82
N TYR A 187 8.41 0.93 4.08
CA TYR A 187 9.61 1.07 4.91
C TYR A 187 10.54 -0.11 4.66
N VAL A 188 11.72 0.19 4.11
CA VAL A 188 12.70 -0.79 3.67
C VAL A 188 13.99 -0.56 4.42
N ARG A 189 14.52 -1.61 5.08
CA ARG A 189 15.67 -1.50 5.97
C ARG A 189 16.73 -2.54 5.62
N ASN A 190 18.01 -2.15 5.65
CA ASN A 190 19.13 -3.09 5.56
C ASN A 190 19.18 -3.94 6.85
N THR A 191 19.00 -5.25 6.70
CA THR A 191 18.99 -6.23 7.77
C THR A 191 20.18 -7.20 7.73
N ASN A 192 21.11 -7.00 6.79
CA ASN A 192 22.35 -7.78 6.71
C ASN A 192 23.36 -7.26 7.74
N SER A 193 23.54 -8.01 8.82
CA SER A 193 24.47 -7.66 9.89
C SER A 193 25.94 -7.65 9.47
N ALA A 194 26.30 -8.19 8.31
CA ALA A 194 27.64 -8.13 7.74
C ALA A 194 27.90 -6.85 6.92
N SER A 195 26.86 -6.11 6.56
CA SER A 195 26.99 -4.84 5.83
C SER A 195 27.36 -3.69 6.77
N SER A 196 28.23 -2.78 6.34
CA SER A 196 28.50 -1.54 7.06
C SER A 196 27.29 -0.58 7.11
N ASP A 197 26.31 -0.83 6.26
CA ASP A 197 25.03 -0.12 6.22
C ASP A 197 23.93 -0.78 7.07
N TYR A 198 24.25 -1.79 7.88
CA TYR A 198 23.30 -2.46 8.74
C TYR A 198 22.44 -1.48 9.53
N GLY A 199 21.14 -1.67 9.49
CA GLY A 199 20.16 -0.84 10.20
C GLY A 199 19.74 0.45 9.49
N LYS A 200 20.47 0.89 8.45
CA LYS A 200 20.02 2.02 7.62
C LYS A 200 18.77 1.66 6.85
N ALA A 201 17.93 2.66 6.61
CA ALA A 201 16.62 2.46 5.95
C ALA A 201 16.36 3.51 4.87
N LEU A 202 15.35 3.24 4.07
CA LEU A 202 14.74 4.19 3.14
C LEU A 202 13.22 4.03 3.12
N TRP A 203 12.53 5.09 2.78
CA TRP A 203 11.12 5.05 2.37
C TRP A 203 11.05 4.92 0.86
N LEU A 204 10.48 3.81 0.37
CA LEU A 204 10.15 3.63 -1.04
C LEU A 204 8.74 4.16 -1.28
N GLY A 205 8.63 5.35 -1.90
CA GLY A 205 7.37 6.03 -2.15
C GLY A 205 6.71 5.57 -3.44
N MET A 206 5.45 5.18 -3.35
CA MET A 206 4.58 4.91 -4.48
C MET A 206 3.92 6.23 -4.88
N GLY A 207 4.27 6.81 -6.02
CA GLY A 207 3.73 8.08 -6.52
C GLY A 207 2.25 8.01 -6.82
N CYS A 208 1.38 8.10 -5.79
CA CYS A 208 -0.05 7.87 -5.95
C CYS A 208 -0.74 9.07 -6.61
N PHE A 209 -1.10 10.07 -5.82
CA PHE A 209 -1.78 11.27 -6.30
C PHE A 209 -1.09 12.52 -5.76
N ASP A 210 -0.89 13.50 -6.64
CA ASP A 210 -0.43 14.85 -6.28
C ASP A 210 -1.21 15.86 -7.12
N ASN A 211 -1.96 16.75 -6.48
CA ASN A 211 -2.80 17.74 -7.16
C ASN A 211 -2.02 18.69 -8.07
N ARG A 212 -0.71 18.78 -7.92
CA ARG A 212 0.19 19.62 -8.74
C ARG A 212 0.61 18.93 -10.04
N GLY A 213 0.49 17.59 -10.09
CA GLY A 213 0.87 16.81 -11.25
C GLY A 213 -0.19 16.80 -12.34
N SER A 214 0.24 16.60 -13.58
CA SER A 214 -0.68 16.43 -14.71
C SER A 214 -1.55 15.19 -14.52
N GLY A 215 -2.87 15.36 -14.58
CA GLY A 215 -3.81 14.28 -14.29
C GLY A 215 -3.76 13.77 -12.84
N GLY A 216 -3.11 14.50 -11.94
CA GLY A 216 -2.93 14.10 -10.55
C GLY A 216 -1.80 13.10 -10.35
N LEU A 217 -0.91 12.89 -11.33
CA LEU A 217 0.25 12.01 -11.20
C LEU A 217 1.52 12.80 -10.86
N LEU A 218 2.34 12.26 -9.97
CA LEU A 218 3.69 12.76 -9.74
C LEU A 218 4.53 12.56 -11.01
N ALA A 219 5.06 13.66 -11.57
CA ALA A 219 5.65 13.64 -12.91
C ALA A 219 6.96 12.86 -13.00
N ASN A 220 7.82 12.93 -11.97
CA ASN A 220 9.17 12.37 -11.99
C ASN A 220 9.47 11.61 -10.70
N ALA A 221 10.26 10.56 -10.84
CA ALA A 221 10.91 9.95 -9.69
C ALA A 221 11.90 10.93 -9.04
N SER A 222 12.04 10.84 -7.73
CA SER A 222 12.97 11.70 -6.98
C SER A 222 13.58 10.95 -5.80
N THR A 223 14.81 11.34 -5.44
CA THR A 223 15.48 10.85 -4.24
C THR A 223 15.93 12.05 -3.41
N HIS A 224 15.47 12.14 -2.18
CA HIS A 224 15.81 13.27 -1.29
C HIS A 224 15.88 12.82 0.16
N TRP A 225 16.60 13.60 0.96
CA TRP A 225 16.63 13.42 2.41
C TRP A 225 15.39 14.02 3.03
N ASP A 226 14.69 13.24 3.83
CA ASP A 226 13.54 13.72 4.62
C ASP A 226 13.97 14.07 6.03
N LEU A 227 13.78 15.35 6.40
CA LEU A 227 14.15 15.85 7.73
C LEU A 227 13.18 15.34 8.82
N GLY A 228 11.92 15.05 8.46
CA GLY A 228 10.92 14.60 9.42
C GLY A 228 11.23 13.21 9.96
N THR A 229 11.63 12.29 9.12
CA THR A 229 11.97 10.91 9.50
C THR A 229 13.47 10.66 9.60
N SER A 230 14.31 11.66 9.30
CA SER A 230 15.79 11.55 9.26
C SER A 230 16.23 10.36 8.42
N THR A 231 15.64 10.20 7.24
CA THR A 231 15.92 9.10 6.31
C THR A 231 15.70 9.54 4.86
N TYR A 232 16.22 8.77 3.91
CA TYR A 232 15.97 9.04 2.50
C TYR A 232 14.59 8.53 2.06
N ILE A 233 13.93 9.34 1.24
CA ILE A 233 12.77 8.93 0.44
C ILE A 233 13.24 8.74 -1.00
N HIS A 234 12.93 7.60 -1.60
CA HIS A 234 12.96 7.38 -3.05
C HIS A 234 11.54 7.27 -3.56
N GLN A 235 11.06 8.33 -4.20
CA GLN A 235 9.71 8.43 -4.72
C GLN A 235 9.67 7.98 -6.18
N LEU A 236 8.82 7.01 -6.52
CA LEU A 236 8.56 6.59 -7.90
C LEU A 236 7.70 7.63 -8.63
N ALA A 237 7.89 7.76 -9.94
CA ALA A 237 6.97 8.55 -10.75
C ALA A 237 5.58 7.89 -10.82
N GLY A 238 4.52 8.69 -10.93
CA GLY A 238 3.16 8.16 -10.98
C GLY A 238 2.90 7.23 -12.17
N GLU A 239 3.51 7.50 -13.33
CA GLU A 239 3.39 6.65 -14.51
C GLU A 239 4.06 5.27 -14.33
N ASP A 240 5.11 5.18 -13.51
CA ASP A 240 5.77 3.89 -13.18
C ASP A 240 4.89 3.01 -12.30
N VAL A 241 3.96 3.60 -11.56
CA VAL A 241 3.04 2.93 -10.64
C VAL A 241 1.70 2.59 -11.29
N PHE A 242 1.11 3.53 -12.01
CA PHE A 242 -0.25 3.42 -12.57
C PHE A 242 -0.29 3.31 -14.08
N GLY A 243 0.82 3.54 -14.78
CA GLY A 243 0.79 3.81 -16.21
C GLY A 243 0.18 5.19 -16.52
N LYS A 244 -0.20 5.40 -17.77
CA LYS A 244 -0.81 6.67 -18.21
C LYS A 244 -2.28 6.71 -17.84
N ILE A 245 -2.59 7.40 -16.78
CA ILE A 245 -3.96 7.61 -16.27
C ILE A 245 -4.22 9.10 -15.98
N ASN A 246 -5.48 9.40 -15.62
CA ASN A 246 -5.88 10.71 -15.15
C ASN A 246 -6.84 10.57 -13.96
N PHE A 247 -6.41 10.86 -12.76
CA PHE A 247 -7.25 10.79 -11.56
C PHE A 247 -8.41 11.79 -11.54
N ASN A 248 -8.38 12.83 -12.39
CA ASN A 248 -9.50 13.77 -12.51
C ASN A 248 -10.72 13.15 -13.21
N ASP A 249 -10.62 11.92 -13.73
CA ASP A 249 -11.77 11.18 -14.27
C ASP A 249 -12.63 10.53 -13.17
N HIS A 250 -12.18 10.59 -11.92
CA HIS A 250 -12.81 10.03 -10.73
C HIS A 250 -13.09 8.51 -10.81
N LYS A 251 -12.34 7.78 -11.64
CA LYS A 251 -12.46 6.33 -11.77
C LYS A 251 -11.45 5.58 -10.90
N TRP A 252 -11.66 4.28 -10.79
CA TRP A 252 -10.70 3.38 -10.19
C TRP A 252 -9.51 3.15 -11.11
N HIS A 253 -8.30 3.35 -10.56
CA HIS A 253 -7.04 3.05 -11.22
C HIS A 253 -6.26 2.03 -10.39
N LYS A 254 -5.66 1.06 -11.08
CA LYS A 254 -4.89 0.00 -10.43
C LYS A 254 -3.40 0.32 -10.46
N ALA A 255 -2.80 0.36 -9.29
CA ALA A 255 -1.35 0.40 -9.11
C ALA A 255 -0.75 -1.00 -9.22
N LYS A 256 0.45 -1.11 -9.79
CA LYS A 256 1.26 -2.33 -9.74
C LYS A 256 2.74 -1.97 -9.84
N VAL A 257 3.53 -2.41 -8.86
CA VAL A 257 4.97 -2.13 -8.77
C VAL A 257 5.73 -3.42 -8.54
N ASP A 258 6.81 -3.64 -9.28
CA ASP A 258 7.87 -4.57 -8.89
C ASP A 258 8.75 -3.90 -7.82
N VAL A 259 8.48 -4.24 -6.57
CA VAL A 259 9.13 -3.62 -5.40
C VAL A 259 10.62 -3.98 -5.35
N LYS A 260 11.00 -5.22 -5.74
CA LYS A 260 12.42 -5.63 -5.74
C LYS A 260 13.21 -4.80 -6.74
N ALA A 261 12.69 -4.61 -7.95
CA ALA A 261 13.30 -3.74 -8.96
C ALA A 261 13.37 -2.28 -8.48
N ALA A 262 12.30 -1.76 -7.90
CA ALA A 262 12.23 -0.39 -7.39
C ALA A 262 13.22 -0.14 -6.24
N ILE A 263 13.39 -1.08 -5.30
CA ILE A 263 14.42 -0.99 -4.24
C ILE A 263 15.82 -0.96 -4.85
N ASN A 264 16.10 -1.81 -5.85
CA ASN A 264 17.39 -1.83 -6.52
C ASN A 264 17.73 -0.49 -7.19
N ASP A 265 16.74 0.14 -7.82
CA ASP A 265 16.93 1.45 -8.47
C ASP A 265 17.05 2.59 -7.44
N ALA A 266 16.33 2.50 -6.32
CA ALA A 266 16.51 3.39 -5.18
C ALA A 266 17.95 3.32 -4.63
N ILE A 267 18.49 2.13 -4.40
CA ILE A 267 19.87 1.92 -3.92
C ILE A 267 20.88 2.54 -4.88
N LYS A 268 20.74 2.27 -6.20
CA LYS A 268 21.63 2.89 -7.23
C LYS A 268 21.59 4.41 -7.19
N SER A 269 20.41 4.99 -6.95
CA SER A 269 20.26 6.45 -6.80
C SER A 269 20.93 6.96 -5.52
N LEU A 270 20.79 6.23 -4.42
CA LEU A 270 21.39 6.58 -3.12
C LEU A 270 22.91 6.43 -3.10
N HIS A 271 23.47 5.45 -3.82
CA HIS A 271 24.93 5.34 -4.01
C HIS A 271 25.52 6.61 -4.61
N LYS A 272 24.84 7.26 -5.57
CA LYS A 272 25.29 8.53 -6.16
C LYS A 272 25.36 9.66 -5.13
N ASN A 273 24.57 9.55 -4.05
CA ASN A 273 24.55 10.50 -2.94
C ASN A 273 25.49 10.09 -1.78
N GLY A 274 26.28 9.04 -1.95
CA GLY A 274 27.17 8.53 -0.92
C GLY A 274 26.46 7.82 0.24
N PHE A 275 25.21 7.37 0.01
CA PHE A 275 24.41 6.65 1.01
C PHE A 275 24.16 5.21 0.57
N LEU A 276 24.12 4.27 1.52
CA LEU A 276 23.96 2.82 1.29
C LEU A 276 25.01 2.21 0.34
N THR A 277 26.24 2.75 0.36
CA THR A 277 27.30 2.41 -0.61
C THR A 277 27.83 0.97 -0.50
N ASP A 278 27.56 0.30 0.61
CA ASP A 278 27.91 -1.10 0.89
C ASP A 278 26.67 -2.01 0.86
N SER A 279 25.61 -1.59 0.18
CA SER A 279 24.33 -2.31 0.16
C SER A 279 23.96 -2.77 -1.24
N THR A 280 23.36 -3.94 -1.30
CA THR A 280 22.63 -4.47 -2.46
C THR A 280 21.16 -4.70 -2.12
N VAL A 281 20.32 -4.98 -3.10
CA VAL A 281 18.89 -5.27 -2.85
C VAL A 281 18.70 -6.48 -1.92
N ASP A 282 19.66 -7.41 -1.91
CA ASP A 282 19.58 -8.63 -1.12
C ASP A 282 19.80 -8.41 0.39
N ASP A 283 20.34 -7.24 0.76
CA ASP A 283 20.58 -6.85 2.14
C ASP A 283 19.31 -6.32 2.83
N PHE A 284 18.27 -6.05 2.08
CA PHE A 284 17.08 -5.36 2.59
C PHE A 284 15.92 -6.27 2.94
N SER A 285 15.14 -5.80 3.91
CA SER A 285 13.82 -6.36 4.25
C SER A 285 12.76 -5.27 4.19
N ILE A 286 11.54 -5.65 3.73
CA ILE A 286 10.36 -4.81 3.80
C ILE A 286 9.73 -5.02 5.17
N GLN A 287 9.59 -3.95 5.97
CA GLN A 287 9.18 -4.05 7.36
C GLN A 287 7.81 -3.44 7.65
N GLY A 288 7.32 -2.57 6.80
CA GLY A 288 6.01 -1.93 7.01
C GLY A 288 5.62 -1.03 5.85
N MET A 289 4.44 -0.46 5.97
CA MET A 289 3.95 0.56 5.06
C MET A 289 3.06 1.58 5.77
N ASN A 290 2.94 2.75 5.16
CA ASN A 290 1.84 3.68 5.38
C ASN A 290 1.17 4.08 4.05
N PHE A 291 -0.08 4.54 4.13
CA PHE A 291 -0.84 4.97 2.97
C PHE A 291 -1.94 5.95 3.39
N GLY A 292 -2.09 7.05 2.66
CA GLY A 292 -3.18 7.99 2.88
C GLY A 292 -2.86 9.40 2.43
N TRP A 293 -3.46 10.37 3.09
CA TRP A 293 -3.37 11.79 2.75
C TRP A 293 -2.29 12.51 3.52
N GLU A 294 -1.50 13.30 2.81
CA GLU A 294 -0.67 14.37 3.34
C GLU A 294 -1.12 15.70 2.73
N LEU A 295 -1.47 16.65 3.60
CA LEU A 295 -2.10 17.90 3.18
C LEU A 295 -1.32 19.12 3.67
N PRO A 296 -0.14 19.42 3.09
CA PRO A 296 0.49 20.72 3.31
C PRO A 296 -0.30 21.83 2.61
N GLY A 297 -1.50 22.12 3.08
CA GLY A 297 -2.40 23.13 2.52
C GLY A 297 -3.87 22.85 2.86
N THR A 298 -4.71 23.87 2.71
CA THR A 298 -6.12 23.80 3.07
C THR A 298 -6.93 23.23 1.91
N PHE A 299 -7.05 21.92 1.89
CA PHE A 299 -7.83 21.15 0.91
C PHE A 299 -8.98 20.38 1.56
N ASP A 300 -10.02 20.10 0.78
CA ASP A 300 -11.08 19.16 1.10
C ASP A 300 -10.93 17.97 0.12
N VAL A 301 -10.49 16.85 0.64
CA VAL A 301 -10.10 15.68 -0.15
C VAL A 301 -10.87 14.44 0.25
N THR A 302 -11.13 13.57 -0.74
CA THR A 302 -11.71 12.24 -0.50
C THR A 302 -11.08 11.27 -1.47
N SER A 303 -10.53 10.16 -0.96
CA SER A 303 -10.09 9.02 -1.75
C SER A 303 -10.82 7.75 -1.34
N GLN A 304 -10.86 6.81 -2.27
CA GLN A 304 -11.25 5.43 -2.01
C GLN A 304 -10.12 4.51 -2.44
N PHE A 305 -9.88 3.45 -1.66
CA PHE A 305 -8.87 2.45 -1.97
C PHE A 305 -9.34 1.05 -1.60
N ARG A 306 -8.74 0.04 -2.24
CA ARG A 306 -9.04 -1.38 -2.02
C ARG A 306 -7.96 -2.27 -2.62
N ASP A 307 -8.13 -3.57 -2.44
CA ASP A 307 -7.33 -4.62 -3.08
C ASP A 307 -5.84 -4.53 -2.75
N PHE A 308 -5.48 -4.12 -1.54
CA PHE A 308 -4.08 -4.14 -1.12
C PHE A 308 -3.51 -5.55 -1.23
N SER A 309 -2.39 -5.66 -1.92
CA SER A 309 -1.68 -6.92 -2.10
C SER A 309 -0.18 -6.66 -2.19
N LEU A 310 0.59 -7.32 -1.34
CA LEU A 310 2.04 -7.33 -1.38
C LEU A 310 2.48 -8.78 -1.38
N VAL A 311 2.80 -9.30 -2.57
CA VAL A 311 3.06 -10.72 -2.79
C VAL A 311 4.52 -10.94 -3.13
N ALA A 312 5.18 -11.80 -2.39
CA ALA A 312 6.52 -12.28 -2.67
C ALA A 312 6.47 -13.66 -3.32
N ASP A 313 7.13 -13.81 -4.46
CA ASP A 313 7.42 -15.11 -5.05
C ASP A 313 8.70 -15.66 -4.43
N VAL A 314 8.54 -16.56 -3.47
CA VAL A 314 9.64 -17.19 -2.73
C VAL A 314 9.65 -18.70 -2.98
N ASP A 315 10.83 -19.29 -3.04
CA ASP A 315 10.97 -20.75 -3.14
C ASP A 315 10.28 -21.41 -1.93
N ILE A 316 9.60 -22.54 -2.17
CA ILE A 316 8.85 -23.29 -1.12
C ILE A 316 9.75 -23.64 0.07
N ARG A 317 11.05 -23.86 -0.16
CA ARG A 317 12.03 -24.15 0.87
C ARG A 317 12.29 -22.99 1.82
N ASP A 318 12.20 -21.77 1.32
CA ASP A 318 12.48 -20.55 2.08
C ASP A 318 11.24 -20.02 2.82
N ARG A 319 10.03 -20.52 2.50
CA ARG A 319 8.78 -20.12 3.19
C ARG A 319 8.77 -20.46 4.69
N LYS A 320 9.47 -21.52 5.09
CA LYS A 320 9.55 -21.94 6.51
C LYS A 320 10.34 -20.96 7.39
N ASP A 321 11.23 -20.19 6.76
CA ASP A 321 12.09 -19.21 7.45
C ASP A 321 11.44 -17.83 7.55
N LEU A 322 10.29 -17.59 6.86
CA LEU A 322 9.60 -16.30 6.86
C LEU A 322 8.64 -16.14 8.05
N GLY A 323 8.59 -17.13 8.94
CA GLY A 323 7.84 -17.07 10.22
C GLY A 323 6.33 -16.95 10.04
N ASN A 324 5.59 -17.94 10.55
CA ASN A 324 4.16 -17.78 10.84
C ASN A 324 3.97 -16.82 12.01
#